data_5704f66b83c0464e952950dde995896a
#
_entry.id   5704f66b83c0464e952950dde995896a
#
_cell.length_a   1.000
_cell.length_b   1.000
_cell.length_c   1.000
_cell.angle_alpha   90.00
_cell.angle_beta   90.00
_cell.angle_gamma   90.00
#
_symmetry.space_group_name_H-M   'P 1'
#
loop_
_entity.id
_entity.type
_entity.pdbx_description
1 polymer ?
#
loop_
_entity_poly.entity_id
_entity_poly.type
_entity_poly.pdbx_seq_one_letter_code
_entity_poly.pdbx_strand_id
1 'polypeptide(L)'
;MSVKYSTLLLSISALLAAGGARADDPVTPAIPGVAAGGVVLELIKDGFNGTEGPIGYNDGSLLFTETNANKIVRIEPDDQVSTFLENSNGANGLALTPDGKIIAVQTKDTQVGAVYPVKEKTVLAKDYQGVKFQRPNDLVRAGNGGIYFTDSGTRPTKENPNPEPSHPGVFYISPTGELKQLANDIERPNGIQLSKDEKTLYVANTQGEHILAYDIAADGSIANRRNFAKLEGWQKGEDGTWSSGADGLALDDEGRLFVASNAGIEVLSAKGEALGTIPVPKKPQNLAFAGINKSTLYVVGRGAAYKVPLLTKGISSRPK
;
A
#
# COMPACT_ATOMS: atom_id res chain seq x y z
N MET A 1 34.93 -66.43 -13.04
CA MET A 1 34.66 -65.12 -13.68
C MET A 1 33.92 -64.26 -12.65
N SER A 2 34.62 -63.28 -12.07
CA SER A 2 34.04 -62.39 -11.06
C SER A 2 33.82 -61.03 -11.70
N VAL A 3 32.56 -60.57 -11.79
CA VAL A 3 32.17 -59.25 -12.37
C VAL A 3 32.16 -58.28 -11.21
N LYS A 4 33.03 -57.26 -11.25
CA LYS A 4 33.05 -56.12 -10.32
C LYS A 4 32.12 -55.06 -10.88
N TYR A 5 31.08 -54.71 -10.12
CA TYR A 5 30.27 -53.51 -10.35
C TYR A 5 30.92 -52.35 -9.65
N SER A 6 31.33 -51.31 -10.45
CA SER A 6 31.76 -50.01 -9.91
C SER A 6 30.56 -49.10 -9.85
N THR A 7 30.20 -48.71 -8.62
CA THR A 7 29.14 -47.72 -8.36
C THR A 7 29.75 -46.34 -8.47
N LEU A 8 29.30 -45.58 -9.47
CA LEU A 8 29.67 -44.18 -9.69
C LEU A 8 28.72 -43.30 -8.85
N LEU A 9 29.24 -42.75 -7.78
CA LEU A 9 28.53 -41.73 -6.97
C LEU A 9 28.67 -40.37 -7.67
N LEU A 10 27.56 -39.88 -8.27
CA LEU A 10 27.45 -38.51 -8.73
C LEU A 10 27.08 -37.62 -7.54
N SER A 11 28.03 -36.84 -7.06
CA SER A 11 27.76 -35.78 -6.09
C SER A 11 27.22 -34.55 -6.82
N ILE A 12 25.92 -34.28 -6.67
CA ILE A 12 25.30 -33.02 -7.11
C ILE A 12 25.61 -31.99 -6.04
N SER A 13 26.57 -31.10 -6.27
CA SER A 13 26.79 -29.91 -5.49
C SER A 13 25.75 -28.87 -5.89
N ALA A 14 24.71 -28.67 -5.08
CA ALA A 14 23.82 -27.53 -5.20
C ALA A 14 24.61 -26.28 -4.80
N LEU A 15 24.97 -25.45 -5.77
CA LEU A 15 25.44 -24.09 -5.54
C LEU A 15 24.24 -23.26 -5.05
N LEU A 16 24.12 -23.05 -3.75
CA LEU A 16 23.32 -21.97 -3.20
C LEU A 16 24.04 -20.65 -3.57
N ALA A 17 23.52 -19.95 -4.55
CA ALA A 17 23.88 -18.56 -4.81
C ALA A 17 23.32 -17.71 -3.68
N ALA A 18 24.09 -17.56 -2.60
CA ALA A 18 23.87 -16.50 -1.63
C ALA A 18 24.16 -15.20 -2.38
N GLY A 19 23.11 -14.46 -2.74
CA GLY A 19 23.22 -13.09 -3.22
C GLY A 19 23.85 -12.25 -2.12
N GLY A 20 25.18 -12.05 -2.17
CA GLY A 20 25.85 -11.16 -1.26
C GLY A 20 25.40 -9.72 -1.48
N ALA A 21 25.06 -9.01 -0.39
CA ALA A 21 24.77 -7.57 -0.42
C ALA A 21 25.90 -6.84 -1.15
N ARG A 22 25.54 -5.98 -2.10
CA ARG A 22 26.47 -5.08 -2.76
C ARG A 22 26.75 -3.89 -1.85
N ALA A 23 27.93 -3.29 -1.94
CA ALA A 23 28.33 -2.15 -1.12
C ALA A 23 27.39 -0.93 -1.24
N ASP A 24 26.59 -0.86 -2.30
CA ASP A 24 25.68 0.24 -2.62
C ASP A 24 24.20 -0.10 -2.34
N ASP A 25 23.88 -1.29 -1.79
CA ASP A 25 22.50 -1.63 -1.46
C ASP A 25 22.00 -0.73 -0.31
N PRO A 26 20.79 -0.15 -0.40
CA PRO A 26 20.26 0.68 0.66
C PRO A 26 20.04 -0.13 1.93
N VAL A 27 20.48 0.41 3.03
CA VAL A 27 20.33 -0.21 4.35
C VAL A 27 19.46 0.67 5.25
N THR A 28 18.75 0.04 6.17
CA THR A 28 17.96 0.76 7.16
C THR A 28 18.87 1.60 8.07
N PRO A 29 18.46 2.84 8.42
CA PRO A 29 19.02 3.50 9.60
C PRO A 29 18.54 2.76 10.86
N ALA A 30 19.26 2.97 11.97
CA ALA A 30 18.76 2.54 13.26
C ALA A 30 17.61 3.47 13.69
N ILE A 31 16.38 2.94 13.74
CA ILE A 31 15.20 3.64 14.25
C ILE A 31 14.73 2.86 15.48
N PRO A 32 14.85 3.44 16.70
CA PRO A 32 14.55 2.73 17.95
C PRO A 32 13.16 2.08 17.95
N GLY A 33 13.11 0.77 18.23
CA GLY A 33 11.87 -0.02 18.26
C GLY A 33 11.20 -0.24 16.88
N VAL A 34 11.83 0.20 15.78
CA VAL A 34 11.30 0.06 14.42
C VAL A 34 12.23 -0.75 13.53
N ALA A 35 13.45 -0.28 13.35
CA ALA A 35 14.42 -0.92 12.45
C ALA A 35 15.81 -1.00 13.08
N ALA A 36 16.46 -2.14 12.92
CA ALA A 36 17.88 -2.26 13.19
C ALA A 36 18.67 -1.52 12.10
N GLY A 37 19.75 -0.85 12.48
CA GLY A 37 20.65 -0.23 11.51
C GLY A 37 21.41 -1.26 10.68
N GLY A 38 21.65 -0.96 9.41
CA GLY A 38 22.47 -1.80 8.52
C GLY A 38 21.77 -3.02 7.93
N VAL A 39 20.43 -3.13 8.06
CA VAL A 39 19.65 -4.20 7.41
C VAL A 39 19.38 -3.80 5.97
N VAL A 40 19.72 -4.68 5.02
CA VAL A 40 19.50 -4.45 3.59
C VAL A 40 18.02 -4.50 3.26
N LEU A 41 17.55 -3.54 2.47
CA LEU A 41 16.25 -3.60 1.81
C LEU A 41 16.37 -4.52 0.58
N GLU A 42 15.86 -5.72 0.70
CA GLU A 42 16.02 -6.78 -0.30
C GLU A 42 15.06 -6.58 -1.47
N LEU A 43 15.58 -6.58 -2.70
CA LEU A 43 14.79 -6.63 -3.92
C LEU A 43 14.30 -8.07 -4.15
N ILE A 44 12.97 -8.27 -4.09
CA ILE A 44 12.35 -9.56 -4.42
C ILE A 44 12.27 -9.72 -5.94
N LYS A 45 11.70 -8.72 -6.61
CA LYS A 45 11.53 -8.74 -8.07
C LYS A 45 11.29 -7.35 -8.62
N ASP A 46 11.73 -7.14 -9.86
CA ASP A 46 11.49 -5.96 -10.69
C ASP A 46 10.73 -6.34 -11.98
N GLY A 47 10.28 -5.35 -12.72
CA GLY A 47 9.60 -5.52 -14.01
C GLY A 47 8.09 -5.69 -13.92
N PHE A 48 7.47 -5.35 -12.79
CA PHE A 48 6.02 -5.27 -12.67
C PHE A 48 5.45 -4.03 -13.37
N ASN A 49 4.18 -4.07 -13.74
CA ASN A 49 3.50 -2.97 -14.44
C ASN A 49 2.39 -2.35 -13.56
N GLY A 50 2.71 -1.28 -12.83
CA GLY A 50 1.77 -0.54 -11.99
C GLY A 50 1.60 -1.15 -10.60
N THR A 51 2.68 -1.15 -9.81
CA THR A 51 2.75 -1.73 -8.45
C THR A 51 2.03 -0.86 -7.43
N GLU A 52 0.92 -1.37 -6.86
CA GLU A 52 0.07 -0.68 -5.89
C GLU A 52 -0.59 -1.63 -4.88
N GLY A 53 -1.34 -1.08 -3.95
CA GLY A 53 -2.28 -1.73 -3.06
C GLY A 53 -1.82 -2.97 -2.32
N PRO A 54 -0.62 -3.01 -1.71
CA PRO A 54 -0.16 -4.18 -0.99
C PRO A 54 -0.98 -4.42 0.27
N ILE A 55 -1.25 -5.68 0.56
CA ILE A 55 -1.85 -6.16 1.82
C ILE A 55 -1.18 -7.45 2.29
N GLY A 56 -1.01 -7.61 3.59
CA GLY A 56 -0.65 -8.90 4.17
C GLY A 56 -1.84 -9.86 4.11
N TYR A 57 -1.64 -11.07 3.58
CA TYR A 57 -2.68 -12.08 3.50
C TYR A 57 -2.63 -13.04 4.70
N ASN A 58 -3.72 -13.81 4.92
CA ASN A 58 -3.91 -14.61 6.14
C ASN A 58 -2.87 -15.72 6.35
N ASP A 59 -2.20 -16.15 5.31
CA ASP A 59 -1.16 -17.20 5.35
C ASP A 59 0.27 -16.65 5.44
N GLY A 60 0.41 -15.34 5.61
CA GLY A 60 1.69 -14.65 5.67
C GLY A 60 2.24 -14.19 4.32
N SER A 61 1.58 -14.52 3.20
CA SER A 61 1.95 -13.97 1.90
C SER A 61 1.60 -12.48 1.81
N LEU A 62 2.21 -11.80 0.84
CA LEU A 62 1.82 -10.47 0.40
C LEU A 62 0.95 -10.59 -0.84
N LEU A 63 -0.16 -9.88 -0.89
CA LEU A 63 -0.86 -9.58 -2.13
C LEU A 63 -0.64 -8.11 -2.49
N PHE A 64 -0.44 -7.82 -3.77
CA PHE A 64 -0.39 -6.44 -4.28
C PHE A 64 -0.92 -6.37 -5.70
N THR A 65 -1.28 -5.19 -6.16
CA THR A 65 -1.86 -5.01 -7.49
C THR A 65 -0.80 -4.64 -8.53
N GLU A 66 -0.89 -5.25 -9.68
CA GLU A 66 -0.31 -4.78 -10.94
C GLU A 66 -1.41 -4.11 -11.75
N THR A 67 -1.71 -2.86 -11.37
CA THR A 67 -2.90 -2.12 -11.83
C THR A 67 -2.98 -2.04 -13.36
N ASN A 68 -1.88 -1.68 -14.02
CA ASN A 68 -1.83 -1.58 -15.48
C ASN A 68 -1.89 -2.95 -16.16
N ALA A 69 -1.30 -3.98 -15.55
CA ALA A 69 -1.38 -5.36 -16.02
C ALA A 69 -2.71 -6.04 -15.66
N ASN A 70 -3.59 -5.35 -14.90
CA ASN A 70 -4.94 -5.81 -14.57
C ASN A 70 -4.99 -7.11 -13.75
N LYS A 71 -4.07 -7.29 -12.81
CA LYS A 71 -4.00 -8.49 -11.98
C LYS A 71 -3.59 -8.17 -10.53
N ILE A 72 -3.81 -9.14 -9.65
CA ILE A 72 -3.27 -9.16 -8.31
C ILE A 72 -2.17 -10.21 -8.28
N VAL A 73 -1.01 -9.82 -7.77
CA VAL A 73 0.18 -10.66 -7.62
C VAL A 73 0.26 -11.12 -6.18
N ARG A 74 0.82 -12.31 -5.98
CA ARG A 74 1.13 -12.89 -4.69
C ARG A 74 2.64 -13.12 -4.58
N ILE A 75 3.18 -12.74 -3.43
CA ILE A 75 4.53 -13.10 -3.01
C ILE A 75 4.39 -13.99 -1.77
N GLU A 76 4.85 -15.22 -1.89
CA GLU A 76 4.86 -16.19 -0.79
C GLU A 76 5.92 -15.82 0.25
N PRO A 77 5.86 -16.37 1.48
CA PRO A 77 6.88 -16.12 2.49
C PRO A 77 8.31 -16.52 2.10
N ASP A 78 8.46 -17.41 1.12
CA ASP A 78 9.74 -17.84 0.53
C ASP A 78 10.12 -17.10 -0.75
N ASP A 79 9.46 -15.95 -1.01
CA ASP A 79 9.67 -15.05 -2.15
C ASP A 79 9.22 -15.59 -3.52
N GLN A 80 8.53 -16.73 -3.57
CA GLN A 80 7.90 -17.19 -4.80
C GLN A 80 6.83 -16.19 -5.26
N VAL A 81 6.93 -15.74 -6.51
CA VAL A 81 6.01 -14.76 -7.09
C VAL A 81 5.07 -15.44 -8.07
N SER A 82 3.77 -15.27 -7.88
CA SER A 82 2.74 -15.83 -8.73
C SER A 82 1.59 -14.85 -8.97
N THR A 83 0.75 -15.11 -9.97
CA THR A 83 -0.49 -14.37 -10.14
C THR A 83 -1.57 -14.96 -9.22
N PHE A 84 -2.14 -14.14 -8.35
CA PHE A 84 -3.25 -14.52 -7.48
C PHE A 84 -4.61 -14.39 -8.18
N LEU A 85 -4.82 -13.30 -8.91
CA LEU A 85 -6.07 -13.02 -9.60
C LEU A 85 -5.81 -12.29 -10.93
N GLU A 86 -6.30 -12.86 -12.01
CA GLU A 86 -6.37 -12.20 -13.33
C GLU A 86 -7.65 -11.38 -13.46
N ASN A 87 -7.63 -10.37 -14.33
CA ASN A 87 -8.80 -9.53 -14.65
C ASN A 87 -9.42 -8.88 -13.40
N SER A 88 -8.56 -8.19 -12.64
CA SER A 88 -8.92 -7.48 -11.40
C SER A 88 -9.68 -6.16 -11.63
N ASN A 89 -10.04 -5.81 -12.88
CA ASN A 89 -10.63 -4.53 -13.29
C ASN A 89 -9.73 -3.33 -12.95
N GLY A 90 -8.41 -3.50 -13.06
CA GLY A 90 -7.45 -2.47 -12.69
C GLY A 90 -7.49 -2.17 -11.19
N ALA A 91 -7.59 -3.20 -10.35
CA ALA A 91 -7.53 -3.00 -8.90
C ALA A 91 -6.28 -2.20 -8.52
N ASN A 92 -6.45 -1.23 -7.62
CA ASN A 92 -5.38 -0.39 -7.07
C ASN A 92 -5.23 -0.66 -5.56
N GLY A 93 -5.82 0.12 -4.68
CA GLY A 93 -5.86 -0.21 -3.26
C GLY A 93 -6.66 -1.48 -2.97
N LEU A 94 -6.23 -2.26 -1.98
CA LEU A 94 -6.88 -3.49 -1.52
C LEU A 94 -7.23 -3.42 -0.04
N ALA A 95 -8.33 -4.04 0.36
CA ALA A 95 -8.66 -4.35 1.75
C ALA A 95 -9.19 -5.78 1.86
N LEU A 96 -8.97 -6.40 3.03
CA LEU A 96 -9.40 -7.76 3.32
C LEU A 96 -10.57 -7.73 4.32
N THR A 97 -11.59 -8.53 4.05
CA THR A 97 -12.67 -8.77 5.01
C THR A 97 -12.32 -9.94 5.96
N PRO A 98 -12.95 -10.05 7.12
CA PRO A 98 -12.69 -11.15 8.05
C PRO A 98 -12.96 -12.55 7.47
N ASP A 99 -13.90 -12.66 6.51
CA ASP A 99 -14.22 -13.89 5.78
C ASP A 99 -13.33 -14.12 4.55
N GLY A 100 -12.26 -13.32 4.38
CA GLY A 100 -11.23 -13.51 3.35
C GLY A 100 -11.59 -12.95 1.98
N LYS A 101 -12.65 -12.16 1.85
CA LYS A 101 -12.94 -11.43 0.60
C LYS A 101 -11.98 -10.27 0.43
N ILE A 102 -11.63 -9.98 -0.84
CA ILE A 102 -10.83 -8.82 -1.19
C ILE A 102 -11.73 -7.76 -1.81
N ILE A 103 -11.75 -6.60 -1.16
CA ILE A 103 -12.38 -5.38 -1.66
C ILE A 103 -11.26 -4.53 -2.29
N ALA A 104 -11.56 -3.93 -3.43
CA ALA A 104 -10.62 -3.06 -4.13
C ALA A 104 -11.27 -1.77 -4.61
N VAL A 105 -10.51 -0.71 -4.66
CA VAL A 105 -10.76 0.38 -5.59
C VAL A 105 -10.26 -0.07 -6.97
N GLN A 106 -11.02 0.21 -8.02
CA GLN A 106 -10.81 -0.32 -9.36
C GLN A 106 -10.76 0.83 -10.36
N THR A 107 -9.83 0.79 -11.31
CA THR A 107 -9.49 1.95 -12.15
C THR A 107 -9.86 1.81 -13.62
N LYS A 108 -10.18 0.61 -14.12
CA LYS A 108 -10.59 0.42 -15.53
C LYS A 108 -12.05 0.80 -15.74
N ASP A 109 -12.97 0.09 -15.09
CA ASP A 109 -14.34 0.54 -14.89
C ASP A 109 -14.41 1.00 -13.44
N THR A 110 -14.33 2.32 -13.27
CA THR A 110 -14.03 2.94 -11.96
C THR A 110 -15.12 2.65 -10.94
N GLN A 111 -14.74 1.96 -9.87
CA GLN A 111 -15.68 1.55 -8.81
C GLN A 111 -14.93 1.10 -7.55
N VAL A 112 -15.69 0.90 -6.49
CA VAL A 112 -15.26 0.20 -5.27
C VAL A 112 -16.12 -1.05 -5.13
N GLY A 113 -15.51 -2.21 -4.87
CA GLY A 113 -16.27 -3.44 -4.72
C GLY A 113 -15.40 -4.67 -4.46
N ALA A 114 -16.04 -5.79 -4.18
CA ALA A 114 -15.36 -7.07 -4.00
C ALA A 114 -14.89 -7.62 -5.35
N VAL A 115 -13.61 -8.01 -5.41
CA VAL A 115 -12.96 -8.61 -6.58
C VAL A 115 -12.68 -10.09 -6.40
N TYR A 116 -12.60 -10.56 -5.16
CA TYR A 116 -12.35 -11.97 -4.81
C TYR A 116 -13.22 -12.41 -3.62
N PRO A 117 -13.76 -13.65 -3.60
CA PRO A 117 -13.71 -14.64 -4.68
C PRO A 117 -14.46 -14.19 -5.94
N VAL A 118 -14.02 -14.65 -7.12
CA VAL A 118 -14.56 -14.19 -8.42
C VAL A 118 -16.07 -14.37 -8.56
N LYS A 119 -16.62 -15.46 -8.00
CA LYS A 119 -18.07 -15.75 -7.99
C LYS A 119 -18.88 -14.81 -7.09
N GLU A 120 -18.22 -14.05 -6.22
CA GLU A 120 -18.84 -13.13 -5.26
C GLU A 120 -18.49 -11.67 -5.54
N LYS A 121 -18.06 -11.36 -6.77
CA LYS A 121 -17.80 -9.98 -7.19
C LYS A 121 -19.05 -9.12 -6.98
N THR A 122 -18.86 -7.96 -6.35
CA THR A 122 -19.94 -7.00 -6.09
C THR A 122 -19.45 -5.58 -6.31
N VAL A 123 -20.35 -4.70 -6.71
CA VAL A 123 -20.11 -3.25 -6.77
C VAL A 123 -20.73 -2.64 -5.52
N LEU A 124 -19.93 -1.91 -4.74
CA LEU A 124 -20.38 -1.18 -3.56
C LEU A 124 -20.66 0.29 -3.89
N ALA A 125 -19.83 0.89 -4.73
CA ALA A 125 -20.00 2.26 -5.23
C ALA A 125 -19.29 2.42 -6.59
N LYS A 126 -19.90 3.17 -7.53
CA LYS A 126 -19.32 3.49 -8.85
C LYS A 126 -19.41 4.97 -9.22
N ASP A 127 -20.23 5.72 -8.52
CA ASP A 127 -20.41 7.16 -8.70
C ASP A 127 -20.79 7.82 -7.37
N TYR A 128 -20.68 9.14 -7.32
CA TYR A 128 -21.24 9.96 -6.27
C TYR A 128 -22.08 11.07 -6.89
N GLN A 129 -23.38 11.13 -6.53
CA GLN A 129 -24.36 12.08 -7.07
C GLN A 129 -24.44 12.07 -8.61
N GLY A 130 -24.33 10.87 -9.22
CA GLY A 130 -24.38 10.67 -10.66
C GLY A 130 -23.08 10.98 -11.41
N VAL A 131 -22.02 11.40 -10.72
CA VAL A 131 -20.69 11.60 -11.30
C VAL A 131 -19.82 10.42 -10.98
N LYS A 132 -19.28 9.75 -12.01
CA LYS A 132 -18.40 8.58 -11.86
C LYS A 132 -17.11 8.95 -11.13
N PHE A 133 -16.61 8.03 -10.30
CA PHE A 133 -15.24 8.11 -9.82
C PHE A 133 -14.30 8.14 -11.01
N GLN A 134 -13.25 8.94 -10.92
CA GLN A 134 -12.31 9.09 -12.03
C GLN A 134 -10.98 8.40 -11.75
N ARG A 135 -10.54 8.41 -10.49
CA ARG A 135 -9.29 7.80 -10.09
C ARG A 135 -9.36 7.30 -8.64
N PRO A 136 -10.25 6.35 -8.35
CA PRO A 136 -10.27 5.74 -7.02
C PRO A 136 -8.90 5.12 -6.75
N ASN A 137 -8.30 5.46 -5.58
CA ASN A 137 -6.88 5.25 -5.36
C ASN A 137 -6.59 4.23 -4.26
N ASP A 138 -6.93 4.50 -3.02
CA ASP A 138 -6.65 3.60 -1.90
C ASP A 138 -7.87 3.47 -0.99
N LEU A 139 -7.89 2.44 -0.15
CA LEU A 139 -8.99 2.19 0.78
C LEU A 139 -8.51 1.50 2.05
N VAL A 140 -9.27 1.73 3.12
CA VAL A 140 -9.14 1.00 4.38
C VAL A 140 -10.52 0.59 4.89
N ARG A 141 -10.64 -0.65 5.37
CA ARG A 141 -11.85 -1.17 5.98
C ARG A 141 -11.77 -1.05 7.50
N ALA A 142 -12.78 -0.44 8.12
CA ALA A 142 -12.95 -0.38 9.58
C ALA A 142 -13.47 -1.71 10.14
N GLY A 143 -13.25 -1.95 11.42
CA GLY A 143 -13.69 -3.15 12.12
C GLY A 143 -15.21 -3.34 12.10
N ASN A 144 -15.99 -2.25 12.09
CA ASN A 144 -17.44 -2.26 11.96
C ASN A 144 -17.94 -2.62 10.55
N GLY A 145 -17.06 -2.73 9.56
CA GLY A 145 -17.38 -3.03 8.16
C GLY A 145 -17.46 -1.81 7.24
N GLY A 146 -17.40 -0.61 7.77
CA GLY A 146 -17.33 0.62 6.98
C GLY A 146 -16.04 0.68 6.16
N ILE A 147 -16.07 1.35 5.01
CA ILE A 147 -14.94 1.46 4.10
C ILE A 147 -14.68 2.94 3.82
N TYR A 148 -13.49 3.40 4.16
CA TYR A 148 -12.98 4.70 3.74
C TYR A 148 -12.13 4.51 2.49
N PHE A 149 -12.32 5.38 1.51
CA PHE A 149 -11.49 5.35 0.29
C PHE A 149 -11.26 6.75 -0.26
N THR A 150 -10.24 6.87 -1.08
CA THR A 150 -9.88 8.11 -1.78
C THR A 150 -10.21 8.00 -3.26
N ASP A 151 -10.69 9.10 -3.85
CA ASP A 151 -10.66 9.35 -5.28
C ASP A 151 -9.77 10.57 -5.54
N SER A 152 -8.66 10.39 -6.24
CA SER A 152 -7.74 11.47 -6.59
C SER A 152 -8.30 12.38 -7.69
N GLY A 153 -9.40 11.97 -8.33
CA GLY A 153 -10.04 12.69 -9.42
C GLY A 153 -9.15 12.86 -10.66
N THR A 154 -9.65 13.65 -11.59
CA THR A 154 -8.91 14.07 -12.79
C THR A 154 -8.59 15.55 -12.73
N ARG A 155 -7.52 15.94 -13.41
CA ARG A 155 -7.10 17.34 -13.55
C ARG A 155 -6.77 17.63 -15.01
N PRO A 156 -6.95 18.87 -15.43
CA PRO A 156 -6.43 19.30 -16.72
C PRO A 156 -4.93 19.04 -16.85
N THR A 157 -4.52 18.42 -17.93
CA THR A 157 -3.13 18.27 -18.35
C THR A 157 -2.95 18.85 -19.75
N LYS A 158 -1.72 18.90 -20.23
CA LYS A 158 -1.47 19.32 -21.63
C LYS A 158 -2.11 18.37 -22.63
N GLU A 159 -2.10 17.06 -22.30
CA GLU A 159 -2.64 15.98 -23.13
C GLU A 159 -4.18 15.87 -23.02
N ASN A 160 -4.73 16.24 -21.87
CA ASN A 160 -6.18 16.24 -21.59
C ASN A 160 -6.58 17.55 -20.88
N PRO A 161 -6.76 18.65 -21.61
CA PRO A 161 -7.07 19.95 -21.03
C PRO A 161 -8.50 20.05 -20.49
N ASN A 162 -9.40 19.17 -20.91
CA ASN A 162 -10.81 19.12 -20.47
C ASN A 162 -11.16 17.72 -20.00
N PRO A 163 -10.69 17.28 -18.81
CA PRO A 163 -11.04 15.97 -18.29
C PRO A 163 -12.52 15.89 -17.93
N GLU A 164 -13.04 14.68 -17.87
CA GLU A 164 -14.38 14.42 -17.35
C GLU A 164 -14.54 14.98 -15.92
N PRO A 165 -15.74 15.47 -15.57
CA PRO A 165 -16.03 15.94 -14.23
C PRO A 165 -15.70 14.87 -13.17
N SER A 166 -15.16 15.31 -12.03
CA SER A 166 -14.84 14.44 -10.92
C SER A 166 -15.12 15.10 -9.57
N HIS A 167 -15.30 14.29 -8.55
CA HIS A 167 -15.41 14.72 -7.16
C HIS A 167 -14.20 14.17 -6.37
N PRO A 168 -12.97 14.73 -6.54
CA PRO A 168 -11.84 14.25 -5.76
C PRO A 168 -12.11 14.41 -4.26
N GLY A 169 -11.64 13.46 -3.46
CA GLY A 169 -11.83 13.56 -2.03
C GLY A 169 -11.72 12.23 -1.27
N VAL A 170 -12.21 12.29 -0.05
CA VAL A 170 -12.37 11.15 0.84
C VAL A 170 -13.84 10.77 0.90
N PHE A 171 -14.10 9.48 0.77
CA PHE A 171 -15.44 8.91 0.78
C PHE A 171 -15.56 7.83 1.86
N TYR A 172 -16.77 7.58 2.28
CA TYR A 172 -17.13 6.54 3.22
C TYR A 172 -18.34 5.75 2.72
N ILE A 173 -18.19 4.43 2.67
CA ILE A 173 -19.31 3.51 2.48
C ILE A 173 -19.62 2.93 3.86
N SER A 174 -20.82 3.19 4.37
CA SER A 174 -21.27 2.65 5.66
C SER A 174 -21.42 1.12 5.61
N PRO A 175 -21.49 0.43 6.76
CA PRO A 175 -21.79 -1.01 6.80
C PRO A 175 -23.14 -1.37 6.13
N THR A 176 -24.06 -0.42 6.00
CA THR A 176 -25.36 -0.58 5.34
C THR A 176 -25.35 -0.20 3.86
N GLY A 177 -24.17 0.22 3.32
CA GLY A 177 -24.00 0.57 1.91
C GLY A 177 -24.29 2.04 1.57
N GLU A 178 -24.53 2.90 2.56
CA GLU A 178 -24.71 4.34 2.30
C GLU A 178 -23.36 4.97 1.95
N LEU A 179 -23.31 5.71 0.83
CA LEU A 179 -22.09 6.41 0.37
C LEU A 179 -22.16 7.89 0.75
N LYS A 180 -21.10 8.39 1.37
CA LYS A 180 -20.91 9.81 1.73
C LYS A 180 -19.55 10.31 1.24
N GLN A 181 -19.51 11.55 0.73
CA GLN A 181 -18.25 12.28 0.58
C GLN A 181 -17.95 12.98 1.91
N LEU A 182 -16.78 12.72 2.49
CA LEU A 182 -16.40 13.24 3.81
C LEU A 182 -15.51 14.49 3.73
N ALA A 183 -14.65 14.56 2.70
CA ALA A 183 -13.80 15.72 2.43
C ALA A 183 -13.59 15.88 0.91
N ASN A 184 -13.55 17.12 0.42
CA ASN A 184 -13.36 17.48 -0.98
C ASN A 184 -12.36 18.62 -1.17
N ASP A 185 -11.61 18.95 -0.15
CA ASP A 185 -10.67 20.07 -0.07
C ASP A 185 -9.20 19.63 0.04
N ILE A 186 -8.92 18.35 -0.31
CA ILE A 186 -7.58 17.79 -0.40
C ILE A 186 -7.12 17.87 -1.85
N GLU A 187 -5.94 18.41 -2.06
CA GLU A 187 -5.45 18.67 -3.42
C GLU A 187 -5.27 17.40 -4.24
N ARG A 188 -4.65 16.36 -3.67
CA ARG A 188 -4.49 15.04 -4.30
C ARG A 188 -4.55 13.94 -3.26
N PRO A 189 -5.77 13.57 -2.81
CA PRO A 189 -5.93 12.49 -1.84
C PRO A 189 -5.43 11.17 -2.44
N ASN A 190 -4.68 10.40 -1.63
CA ASN A 190 -4.02 9.18 -2.05
C ASN A 190 -4.15 8.11 -0.96
N GLY A 191 -3.07 7.64 -0.34
CA GLY A 191 -3.11 6.66 0.72
C GLY A 191 -4.04 7.06 1.88
N ILE A 192 -4.71 6.07 2.43
CA ILE A 192 -5.68 6.27 3.52
C ILE A 192 -5.52 5.16 4.56
N GLN A 193 -5.51 5.53 5.85
CA GLN A 193 -5.32 4.57 6.93
C GLN A 193 -6.06 5.01 8.21
N LEU A 194 -6.48 4.05 9.01
CA LEU A 194 -7.08 4.26 10.32
C LEU A 194 -6.04 4.10 11.42
N SER A 195 -6.14 4.88 12.49
CA SER A 195 -5.40 4.62 13.73
C SER A 195 -5.74 3.23 14.29
N LYS A 196 -4.94 2.72 15.22
CA LYS A 196 -5.15 1.40 15.83
C LYS A 196 -6.51 1.29 16.51
N ASP A 197 -6.96 2.34 17.17
CA ASP A 197 -8.26 2.44 17.86
C ASP A 197 -9.42 2.89 16.95
N GLU A 198 -9.13 3.10 15.65
CA GLU A 198 -10.07 3.53 14.61
C GLU A 198 -10.77 4.88 14.89
N LYS A 199 -10.19 5.73 15.76
CA LYS A 199 -10.72 7.07 16.08
C LYS A 199 -10.09 8.18 15.24
N THR A 200 -9.03 7.89 14.50
CA THR A 200 -8.37 8.85 13.60
C THR A 200 -8.26 8.27 12.21
N LEU A 201 -8.62 9.06 11.21
CA LEU A 201 -8.38 8.78 9.79
C LEU A 201 -7.16 9.57 9.33
N TYR A 202 -6.15 8.89 8.82
CA TYR A 202 -4.98 9.48 8.18
C TYR A 202 -5.17 9.49 6.67
N VAL A 203 -4.84 10.59 6.02
CA VAL A 203 -4.92 10.74 4.57
C VAL A 203 -3.63 11.36 4.04
N ALA A 204 -3.00 10.67 3.09
CA ALA A 204 -1.89 11.20 2.32
C ALA A 204 -2.41 12.21 1.29
N ASN A 205 -1.77 13.38 1.24
CA ASN A 205 -1.96 14.35 0.19
C ASN A 205 -0.67 14.42 -0.65
N THR A 206 -0.67 13.80 -1.81
CA THR A 206 0.54 13.69 -2.65
C THR A 206 1.16 15.06 -2.97
N GLN A 207 0.34 16.07 -3.17
CA GLN A 207 0.77 17.46 -3.47
C GLN A 207 0.76 18.37 -2.22
N GLY A 208 0.55 17.81 -1.05
CA GLY A 208 0.64 18.54 0.22
C GLY A 208 1.93 18.27 0.96
N GLU A 209 2.26 19.15 1.87
CA GLU A 209 3.45 19.06 2.73
C GLU A 209 3.26 18.09 3.90
N HIS A 210 2.01 17.81 4.27
CA HIS A 210 1.66 17.09 5.49
C HIS A 210 0.77 15.88 5.22
N ILE A 211 0.91 14.86 6.06
CA ILE A 211 -0.17 13.90 6.27
C ILE A 211 -1.30 14.60 7.01
N LEU A 212 -2.52 14.40 6.55
CA LEU A 212 -3.73 14.94 7.18
C LEU A 212 -4.31 13.92 8.16
N ALA A 213 -4.87 14.39 9.25
CA ALA A 213 -5.62 13.57 10.19
C ALA A 213 -6.97 14.18 10.49
N TYR A 214 -7.95 13.31 10.73
CA TYR A 214 -9.33 13.65 11.07
C TYR A 214 -9.79 12.79 12.24
N ASP A 215 -10.61 13.33 13.11
CA ASP A 215 -11.32 12.55 14.13
C ASP A 215 -12.51 11.84 13.48
N ILE A 216 -12.75 10.58 13.86
CA ILE A 216 -13.84 9.75 13.36
C ILE A 216 -14.94 9.69 14.41
N ALA A 217 -16.17 10.04 14.02
CA ALA A 217 -17.38 9.88 14.84
C ALA A 217 -17.96 8.46 14.72
N ALA A 218 -18.89 8.12 15.62
CA ALA A 218 -19.49 6.78 15.68
C ALA A 218 -20.27 6.39 14.40
N ASP A 219 -20.77 7.36 13.64
CA ASP A 219 -21.46 7.16 12.36
C ASP A 219 -20.51 7.07 11.16
N GLY A 220 -19.20 7.12 11.39
CA GLY A 220 -18.16 7.10 10.36
C GLY A 220 -17.86 8.46 9.72
N SER A 221 -18.56 9.52 10.12
CA SER A 221 -18.23 10.88 9.68
C SER A 221 -16.88 11.34 10.26
N ILE A 222 -16.25 12.33 9.59
CA ILE A 222 -14.97 12.88 10.03
C ILE A 222 -15.07 14.36 10.38
N ALA A 223 -14.25 14.79 11.32
CA ALA A 223 -14.18 16.17 11.78
C ALA A 223 -12.75 16.55 12.20
N ASN A 224 -12.57 17.80 12.63
CA ASN A 224 -11.32 18.30 13.25
C ASN A 224 -10.08 18.01 12.40
N ARG A 225 -10.12 18.34 11.09
CA ARG A 225 -8.96 18.25 10.21
C ARG A 225 -7.75 18.94 10.80
N ARG A 226 -6.61 18.26 10.78
CA ARG A 226 -5.33 18.79 11.22
C ARG A 226 -4.17 18.29 10.38
N ASN A 227 -3.11 19.08 10.31
CA ASN A 227 -1.82 18.65 9.81
C ASN A 227 -1.19 17.73 10.87
N PHE A 228 -1.09 16.42 10.54
CA PHE A 228 -0.59 15.43 11.50
C PHE A 228 0.93 15.44 11.56
N ALA A 229 1.58 15.38 10.41
CA ALA A 229 3.03 15.38 10.31
C ALA A 229 3.48 16.04 9.00
N LYS A 230 4.52 16.87 9.10
CA LYS A 230 5.25 17.37 7.95
C LYS A 230 6.17 16.27 7.43
N LEU A 231 6.25 16.12 6.10
CA LEU A 231 7.03 15.08 5.46
C LEU A 231 8.39 15.61 4.97
N GLU A 232 9.46 14.84 5.18
CA GLU A 232 10.79 15.10 4.61
C GLU A 232 10.76 15.04 3.06
N GLY A 233 9.87 14.22 2.50
CA GLY A 233 9.63 14.12 1.07
C GLY A 233 9.12 15.39 0.41
N TRP A 234 8.78 16.45 1.15
CA TRP A 234 8.34 17.72 0.60
C TRP A 234 9.45 18.44 -0.15
N GLN A 235 9.44 18.35 -1.46
CA GLN A 235 10.49 18.89 -2.32
C GLN A 235 9.93 19.38 -3.64
N LYS A 236 10.73 20.21 -4.31
CA LYS A 236 10.44 20.70 -5.67
C LYS A 236 10.91 19.68 -6.69
N GLY A 237 10.00 19.21 -7.54
CA GLY A 237 10.32 18.33 -8.65
C GLY A 237 11.06 19.05 -9.79
N GLU A 238 11.54 18.29 -10.76
CA GLU A 238 12.20 18.82 -11.98
C GLU A 238 11.28 19.73 -12.80
N ASP A 239 9.97 19.47 -12.78
CA ASP A 239 8.92 20.28 -13.41
C ASP A 239 8.62 21.57 -12.65
N GLY A 240 9.30 21.82 -11.55
CA GLY A 240 9.10 22.97 -10.68
C GLY A 240 7.92 22.86 -9.72
N THR A 241 7.18 21.75 -9.71
CA THR A 241 6.02 21.53 -8.84
C THR A 241 6.47 21.01 -7.47
N TRP A 242 5.93 21.57 -6.40
CA TRP A 242 6.14 21.07 -5.04
C TRP A 242 5.26 19.86 -4.75
N SER A 243 5.83 18.83 -4.14
CA SER A 243 5.13 17.60 -3.78
C SER A 243 5.88 16.86 -2.68
N SER A 244 5.18 16.30 -1.72
CA SER A 244 5.76 15.29 -0.81
C SER A 244 5.86 13.91 -1.47
N GLY A 245 5.09 13.71 -2.53
CA GLY A 245 4.95 12.40 -3.13
C GLY A 245 4.29 11.40 -2.18
N ALA A 246 3.64 11.86 -1.11
CA ALA A 246 2.94 11.00 -0.16
C ALA A 246 1.93 10.13 -0.89
N ASP A 247 2.05 8.80 -0.69
CA ASP A 247 1.31 7.79 -1.40
C ASP A 247 0.74 6.78 -0.38
N GLY A 248 1.02 5.51 -0.44
CA GLY A 248 0.50 4.52 0.49
C GLY A 248 0.90 4.73 1.95
N LEU A 249 0.04 4.25 2.84
CA LEU A 249 0.19 4.32 4.30
C LEU A 249 0.07 2.93 4.91
N ALA A 250 0.90 2.62 5.91
CA ALA A 250 0.76 1.44 6.76
C ALA A 250 0.93 1.81 8.23
N LEU A 251 0.38 1.01 9.13
CA LEU A 251 0.45 1.25 10.57
C LEU A 251 1.04 0.03 11.28
N ASP A 252 1.92 0.27 12.26
CA ASP A 252 2.40 -0.80 13.13
C ASP A 252 1.57 -0.95 14.41
N ASP A 253 1.84 -2.00 15.18
CA ASP A 253 1.11 -2.34 16.40
C ASP A 253 1.34 -1.33 17.55
N GLU A 254 2.36 -0.48 17.46
CA GLU A 254 2.60 0.65 18.36
C GLU A 254 1.89 1.95 17.92
N GLY A 255 1.16 1.91 16.80
CA GLY A 255 0.46 3.06 16.23
C GLY A 255 1.36 4.04 15.47
N ARG A 256 2.58 3.62 15.10
CA ARG A 256 3.46 4.42 14.25
C ARG A 256 3.02 4.32 12.80
N LEU A 257 2.99 5.46 12.11
CA LEU A 257 2.57 5.54 10.72
C LEU A 257 3.79 5.48 9.80
N PHE A 258 3.75 4.59 8.83
CA PHE A 258 4.73 4.44 7.77
C PHE A 258 4.17 5.04 6.49
N VAL A 259 4.90 5.94 5.86
CA VAL A 259 4.46 6.73 4.71
C VAL A 259 5.40 6.53 3.54
N ALA A 260 4.89 6.04 2.41
CA ALA A 260 5.63 6.11 1.15
C ALA A 260 5.67 7.56 0.66
N SER A 261 6.87 8.11 0.43
CA SER A 261 7.07 9.51 0.02
C SER A 261 8.23 9.66 -0.98
N ASN A 262 8.53 10.91 -1.37
CA ASN A 262 9.71 11.18 -2.18
C ASN A 262 11.03 10.90 -1.45
N ALA A 263 11.04 10.89 -0.12
CA ALA A 263 12.25 10.61 0.69
C ALA A 263 12.50 9.10 0.88
N GLY A 264 11.51 8.26 0.68
CA GLY A 264 11.53 6.83 0.98
C GLY A 264 10.34 6.42 1.83
N ILE A 265 10.53 5.56 2.82
CA ILE A 265 9.50 5.24 3.81
C ILE A 265 9.76 6.06 5.07
N GLU A 266 8.99 7.13 5.25
CA GLU A 266 9.05 7.96 6.45
C GLU A 266 8.28 7.30 7.59
N VAL A 267 8.91 7.18 8.75
CA VAL A 267 8.32 6.58 9.94
C VAL A 267 7.96 7.68 10.93
N LEU A 268 6.70 7.75 11.29
CA LEU A 268 6.15 8.77 12.20
C LEU A 268 5.66 8.12 13.49
N SER A 269 5.89 8.78 14.63
CA SER A 269 5.31 8.35 15.90
C SER A 269 3.78 8.44 15.86
N ALA A 270 3.10 7.80 16.83
CA ALA A 270 1.64 7.94 16.98
C ALA A 270 1.18 9.39 17.24
N LYS A 271 2.12 10.31 17.50
CA LYS A 271 1.89 11.76 17.69
C LYS A 271 2.28 12.60 16.47
N GLY A 272 2.78 11.99 15.39
CA GLY A 272 3.22 12.69 14.18
C GLY A 272 4.66 13.20 14.21
N GLU A 273 5.47 12.77 15.18
CA GLU A 273 6.90 13.10 15.24
C GLU A 273 7.68 12.24 14.26
N ALA A 274 8.60 12.81 13.50
CA ALA A 274 9.47 12.05 12.61
C ALA A 274 10.45 11.19 13.42
N LEU A 275 10.48 9.88 13.16
CA LEU A 275 11.37 8.93 13.82
C LEU A 275 12.59 8.56 12.94
N GLY A 276 12.43 8.65 11.63
CA GLY A 276 13.46 8.38 10.63
C GLY A 276 12.87 7.93 9.30
N THR A 277 13.75 7.77 8.31
CA THR A 277 13.36 7.42 6.94
C THR A 277 14.14 6.22 6.45
N ILE A 278 13.45 5.17 6.00
CA ILE A 278 14.06 3.99 5.37
C ILE A 278 14.23 4.30 3.88
N PRO A 279 15.47 4.34 3.36
CA PRO A 279 15.71 4.61 1.95
C PRO A 279 15.23 3.44 1.08
N VAL A 280 14.68 3.75 -0.09
CA VAL A 280 14.21 2.76 -1.08
C VAL A 280 14.85 3.06 -2.42
N PRO A 281 15.41 2.06 -3.16
CA PRO A 281 16.14 2.31 -4.41
C PRO A 281 15.28 2.96 -5.50
N LYS A 282 14.04 2.50 -5.64
CA LYS A 282 13.03 3.12 -6.50
C LYS A 282 11.99 3.82 -5.64
N LYS A 283 11.51 4.98 -6.09
CA LYS A 283 10.47 5.72 -5.36
C LYS A 283 9.32 4.80 -4.96
N PRO A 284 9.04 4.64 -3.66
CA PRO A 284 7.95 3.81 -3.19
C PRO A 284 6.60 4.41 -3.59
N GLN A 285 5.62 3.55 -3.84
CA GLN A 285 4.23 3.93 -4.05
C GLN A 285 3.36 3.45 -2.89
N ASN A 286 3.54 2.20 -2.44
CA ASN A 286 2.72 1.69 -1.36
C ASN A 286 3.48 0.65 -0.54
N LEU A 287 2.95 0.29 0.64
CA LEU A 287 3.63 -0.59 1.59
C LEU A 287 2.63 -1.32 2.46
N ALA A 288 3.01 -2.50 2.95
CA ALA A 288 2.24 -3.27 3.92
C ALA A 288 3.13 -4.17 4.77
N PHE A 289 2.69 -4.47 5.96
CA PHE A 289 3.29 -5.49 6.80
C PHE A 289 2.74 -6.88 6.42
N ALA A 290 3.63 -7.84 6.19
CA ALA A 290 3.26 -9.23 5.94
C ALA A 290 4.25 -10.20 6.59
N GLY A 291 4.21 -11.48 6.19
CA GLY A 291 4.87 -12.56 6.90
C GLY A 291 3.99 -13.10 8.04
N ILE A 292 4.29 -14.30 8.52
CA ILE A 292 3.49 -15.01 9.56
C ILE A 292 3.27 -14.14 10.80
N ASN A 293 4.30 -13.38 11.22
CA ASN A 293 4.26 -12.51 12.39
C ASN A 293 4.02 -11.04 12.05
N LYS A 294 3.77 -10.71 10.75
CA LYS A 294 3.68 -9.33 10.25
C LYS A 294 4.87 -8.43 10.64
N SER A 295 6.06 -8.98 10.78
CA SER A 295 7.29 -8.24 11.11
C SER A 295 8.14 -7.90 9.89
N THR A 296 7.68 -8.23 8.70
CA THR A 296 8.33 -7.86 7.45
C THR A 296 7.54 -6.74 6.78
N LEU A 297 8.21 -5.62 6.53
CA LEU A 297 7.66 -4.54 5.71
C LEU A 297 7.96 -4.85 4.25
N TYR A 298 6.92 -4.92 3.44
CA TYR A 298 7.01 -4.98 2.00
C TYR A 298 6.74 -3.60 1.42
N VAL A 299 7.53 -3.21 0.43
CA VAL A 299 7.41 -1.92 -0.25
C VAL A 299 7.31 -2.18 -1.74
N VAL A 300 6.29 -1.63 -2.37
CA VAL A 300 6.08 -1.70 -3.81
C VAL A 300 6.13 -0.31 -4.43
N GLY A 301 6.72 -0.20 -5.61
CA GLY A 301 6.78 1.09 -6.31
C GLY A 301 7.62 1.01 -7.59
N ARG A 302 7.18 1.72 -8.60
CA ARG A 302 7.87 1.85 -9.89
C ARG A 302 8.30 0.52 -10.51
N GLY A 303 7.41 -0.48 -10.40
CA GLY A 303 7.60 -1.81 -10.96
C GLY A 303 8.49 -2.73 -10.14
N ALA A 304 8.87 -2.37 -8.93
CA ALA A 304 9.66 -3.20 -8.04
C ALA A 304 8.91 -3.57 -6.76
N ALA A 305 9.25 -4.72 -6.19
CA ALA A 305 8.83 -5.16 -4.87
C ALA A 305 10.05 -5.46 -4.01
N TYR A 306 10.09 -4.85 -2.84
CA TYR A 306 11.15 -4.99 -1.84
C TYR A 306 10.58 -5.50 -0.53
N LYS A 307 11.45 -6.07 0.32
CA LYS A 307 11.13 -6.41 1.70
C LYS A 307 12.26 -6.04 2.66
N VAL A 308 11.90 -5.78 3.90
CA VAL A 308 12.85 -5.57 4.99
C VAL A 308 12.25 -6.08 6.31
N PRO A 309 12.96 -6.90 7.10
CA PRO A 309 12.53 -7.28 8.43
C PRO A 309 12.65 -6.08 9.37
N LEU A 310 11.64 -5.88 10.20
CA LEU A 310 11.59 -4.82 11.19
C LEU A 310 11.53 -5.38 12.62
N LEU A 311 11.89 -4.55 13.60
CA LEU A 311 11.79 -4.84 15.04
C LEU A 311 10.35 -4.74 15.54
N THR A 312 9.50 -4.03 14.81
CA THR A 312 8.06 -3.90 15.04
C THR A 312 7.26 -4.81 14.12
N LYS A 313 5.96 -4.85 14.30
CA LYS A 313 5.03 -5.63 13.48
C LYS A 313 3.80 -4.81 13.13
N GLY A 314 3.19 -5.11 12.00
CA GLY A 314 1.92 -4.51 11.58
C GLY A 314 0.76 -4.92 12.49
N ILE A 315 -0.32 -4.16 12.41
CA ILE A 315 -1.53 -4.41 13.18
C ILE A 315 -2.11 -5.79 12.83
N SER A 316 -2.50 -6.57 13.85
CA SER A 316 -3.11 -7.90 13.64
C SER A 316 -4.54 -7.81 13.09
N SER A 317 -5.28 -6.77 13.45
CA SER A 317 -6.69 -6.60 13.09
C SER A 317 -6.93 -6.16 11.64
N ARG A 318 -5.90 -5.66 10.95
CA ARG A 318 -5.97 -5.20 9.55
C ARG A 318 -4.78 -5.69 8.74
N PRO A 319 -4.95 -5.88 7.42
CA PRO A 319 -3.89 -6.39 6.54
C PRO A 319 -2.84 -5.35 6.13
N LYS A 320 -3.07 -4.07 6.46
CA LYS A 320 -2.23 -2.95 6.00
C LYS A 320 -1.89 -1.99 7.14
#